data_79c0864e454c5a26ad3036288bb007c0
#
_entry.id   79c0864e454c5a26ad3036288bb007c0
#
_cell.length_a   1.000
_cell.length_b   1.000
_cell.length_c   1.000
_cell.angle_alpha   90.00
_cell.angle_beta   90.00
_cell.angle_gamma   90.00
#
_symmetry.space_group_name_H-M   'P 1'
#
loop_
_entity.id
_entity.type
_entity.pdbx_description
1 polymer ?
#
loop_
_entity_poly.entity_id
_entity_poly.type
_entity_poly.pdbx_seq_one_letter_code
_entity_poly.pdbx_strand_id
1 'polypeptide(L)'
;MIASAVLNQQLLEYLNTGILLLDVDLSVIYMNPAAEVLLQVSGRQGLGEHFYDLAWESEADKLALQESISTGYTFTKRETEVVLHSAQTITVDYSVSPILHPESHTPCLLIEIQGRDRLMRISREEQIISKQETTRELVRGMAHEIKN
;
A
#
# COMPACT_ATOMS: atom_id res chain seq x y z
N MET A 1 -26.87 6.08 -6.88
CA MET A 1 -26.34 4.90 -6.19
C MET A 1 -25.33 4.12 -7.02
N ILE A 2 -25.67 3.76 -8.26
CA ILE A 2 -24.73 3.08 -9.17
C ILE A 2 -23.50 3.94 -9.46
N ALA A 3 -23.69 5.26 -9.67
CA ALA A 3 -22.59 6.19 -9.90
C ALA A 3 -21.65 6.30 -8.70
N SER A 4 -22.17 6.24 -7.45
CA SER A 4 -21.36 6.27 -6.24
C SER A 4 -20.52 5.00 -6.07
N ALA A 5 -21.10 3.84 -6.38
CA ALA A 5 -20.36 2.57 -6.31
C ALA A 5 -19.23 2.52 -7.33
N VAL A 6 -19.49 2.97 -8.56
CA VAL A 6 -18.49 3.07 -9.62
C VAL A 6 -17.38 4.05 -9.24
N LEU A 7 -17.75 5.22 -8.69
CA LEU A 7 -16.79 6.22 -8.25
C LEU A 7 -15.91 5.68 -7.12
N ASN A 8 -16.49 5.02 -6.14
CA ASN A 8 -15.75 4.43 -5.02
C ASN A 8 -14.76 3.36 -5.51
N GLN A 9 -15.18 2.52 -6.43
CA GLN A 9 -14.33 1.51 -7.03
C GLN A 9 -13.17 2.14 -7.79
N GLN A 10 -13.44 3.17 -8.59
CA GLN A 10 -12.42 3.90 -9.33
C GLN A 10 -11.43 4.59 -8.40
N LEU A 11 -11.90 5.18 -7.31
CA LEU A 11 -11.02 5.81 -6.32
C LEU A 11 -10.07 4.79 -5.71
N LEU A 12 -10.54 3.59 -5.35
CA LEU A 12 -9.69 2.53 -4.84
C LEU A 12 -8.62 2.11 -5.85
N GLU A 13 -8.97 2.08 -7.13
CA GLU A 13 -8.03 1.73 -8.20
C GLU A 13 -6.94 2.78 -8.42
N TYR A 14 -7.24 4.06 -8.14
CA TYR A 14 -6.29 5.16 -8.34
C TYR A 14 -5.47 5.50 -7.08
N LEU A 15 -5.77 4.92 -5.93
CA LEU A 15 -5.01 5.18 -4.73
C LEU A 15 -3.57 4.67 -4.85
N ASN A 16 -2.62 5.45 -4.35
CA ASN A 16 -1.22 5.03 -4.26
C ASN A 16 -0.95 4.16 -3.05
N THR A 17 -1.84 4.18 -2.07
CA THR A 17 -1.77 3.30 -0.90
C THR A 17 -2.33 1.94 -1.25
N GLY A 18 -1.61 0.87 -0.92
CA GLY A 18 -2.09 -0.49 -1.07
C GLY A 18 -3.21 -0.77 -0.08
N ILE A 19 -4.33 -1.28 -0.58
CA ILE A 19 -5.49 -1.65 0.23
C ILE A 19 -5.72 -3.16 0.09
N LEU A 20 -5.77 -3.84 1.22
CA LEU A 20 -6.11 -5.25 1.30
C LEU A 20 -7.25 -5.44 2.29
N LEU A 21 -8.11 -6.37 1.99
CA LEU A 21 -9.13 -6.82 2.92
C LEU A 21 -8.94 -8.31 3.18
N LEU A 22 -8.84 -8.69 4.45
CA LEU A 22 -8.66 -10.08 4.86
C LEU A 22 -9.89 -10.55 5.63
N ASP A 23 -10.24 -11.81 5.46
CA ASP A 23 -11.28 -12.43 6.28
C ASP A 23 -10.73 -12.87 7.65
N VAL A 24 -11.56 -13.54 8.46
CA VAL A 24 -11.17 -14.00 9.80
C VAL A 24 -10.04 -15.03 9.79
N ASP A 25 -9.87 -15.73 8.68
CA ASP A 25 -8.79 -16.70 8.48
C ASP A 25 -7.54 -16.05 7.88
N LEU A 26 -7.54 -14.72 7.74
CA LEU A 26 -6.46 -13.94 7.15
C LEU A 26 -6.24 -14.25 5.67
N SER A 27 -7.26 -14.73 5.00
CA SER A 27 -7.25 -14.92 3.54
C SER A 27 -7.63 -13.61 2.86
N VAL A 28 -6.96 -13.32 1.75
CA VAL A 28 -7.19 -12.07 1.01
C VAL A 28 -8.50 -12.15 0.25
N ILE A 29 -9.42 -11.23 0.53
CA ILE A 29 -10.69 -11.12 -0.17
C ILE A 29 -10.77 -9.92 -1.10
N TYR A 30 -9.85 -8.97 -0.97
CA TYR A 30 -9.74 -7.82 -1.88
C TYR A 30 -8.32 -7.27 -1.89
N MET A 31 -7.87 -6.82 -3.05
CA MET A 31 -6.61 -6.08 -3.25
C MET A 31 -6.85 -4.99 -4.29
N ASN A 32 -6.37 -3.78 -4.00
CA ASN A 32 -6.35 -2.74 -5.04
C ASN A 32 -5.06 -2.84 -5.88
N PRO A 33 -4.98 -2.13 -7.02
CA PRO A 33 -3.79 -2.20 -7.87
C PRO A 33 -2.49 -1.79 -7.18
N ALA A 34 -2.53 -0.82 -6.26
CA ALA A 34 -1.34 -0.41 -5.50
C ALA A 34 -0.81 -1.57 -4.63
N ALA A 35 -1.70 -2.35 -4.01
CA ALA A 35 -1.31 -3.53 -3.25
C ALA A 35 -0.71 -4.61 -4.15
N GLU A 36 -1.28 -4.83 -5.32
CA GLU A 36 -0.75 -5.79 -6.29
C GLU A 36 0.69 -5.44 -6.70
N VAL A 37 0.95 -4.18 -7.00
CA VAL A 37 2.29 -3.70 -7.36
C VAL A 37 3.25 -3.85 -6.19
N LEU A 38 2.84 -3.42 -5.00
CA LEU A 38 3.69 -3.44 -3.82
C LEU A 38 4.08 -4.85 -3.40
N LEU A 39 3.11 -5.77 -3.39
CA LEU A 39 3.33 -7.15 -3.00
C LEU A 39 3.83 -8.03 -4.16
N GLN A 40 3.92 -7.48 -5.36
CA GLN A 40 4.37 -8.19 -6.56
C GLN A 40 3.52 -9.44 -6.86
N VAL A 41 2.22 -9.30 -6.67
CA VAL A 41 1.23 -10.38 -6.86
C VAL A 41 0.06 -9.82 -7.64
N SER A 42 -0.41 -10.54 -8.66
CA SER A 42 -1.64 -10.16 -9.34
C SER A 42 -2.85 -10.46 -8.45
N GLY A 43 -3.94 -9.71 -8.63
CA GLY A 43 -5.17 -9.97 -7.91
C GLY A 43 -5.68 -11.40 -8.08
N ARG A 44 -5.49 -12.00 -9.27
CA ARG A 44 -5.85 -13.39 -9.53
C ARG A 44 -5.07 -14.38 -8.67
N GLN A 45 -3.78 -14.11 -8.45
CA GLN A 45 -2.93 -14.98 -7.65
C GLN A 45 -3.12 -14.75 -6.16
N GLY A 46 -3.38 -13.51 -5.76
CA GLY A 46 -3.47 -13.13 -4.35
C GLY A 46 -4.82 -13.42 -3.71
N LEU A 47 -5.92 -13.28 -4.45
CA LEU A 47 -7.25 -13.51 -3.91
C LEU A 47 -7.44 -14.95 -3.46
N GLY A 48 -7.92 -15.14 -2.24
CA GLY A 48 -8.12 -16.44 -1.62
C GLY A 48 -6.87 -17.00 -0.95
N GLU A 49 -5.69 -16.46 -1.20
CA GLU A 49 -4.48 -16.88 -0.55
C GLU A 49 -4.39 -16.33 0.87
N HIS A 50 -3.74 -17.08 1.76
CA HIS A 50 -3.46 -16.59 3.09
C HIS A 50 -2.45 -15.43 3.02
N PHE A 51 -2.68 -14.36 3.78
CA PHE A 51 -1.84 -13.17 3.71
C PHE A 51 -0.35 -13.48 3.91
N TYR A 52 -0.03 -14.40 4.82
CA TYR A 52 1.37 -14.75 5.09
C TYR A 52 2.04 -15.55 3.98
N ASP A 53 1.28 -16.09 3.04
CA ASP A 53 1.84 -16.69 1.83
C ASP A 53 2.27 -15.62 0.82
N LEU A 54 1.73 -14.41 0.94
CA LEU A 54 2.07 -13.29 0.06
C LEU A 54 3.17 -12.42 0.63
N ALA A 55 3.10 -12.15 1.95
CA ALA A 55 4.02 -11.27 2.64
C ALA A 55 4.04 -11.64 4.12
N TRP A 56 5.20 -11.71 4.73
CA TRP A 56 5.28 -11.99 6.15
C TRP A 56 6.42 -11.23 6.83
N GLU A 57 6.22 -10.97 8.09
CA GLU A 57 7.22 -10.40 9.00
C GLU A 57 7.74 -11.52 9.91
N SER A 58 8.01 -11.18 11.16
CA SER A 58 8.33 -12.17 12.18
C SER A 58 7.06 -12.90 12.66
N GLU A 59 7.23 -14.03 13.33
CA GLU A 59 6.10 -14.75 13.91
C GLU A 59 5.34 -13.94 14.97
N ALA A 60 6.03 -13.04 15.68
CA ALA A 60 5.37 -12.13 16.62
C ALA A 60 4.34 -11.24 15.93
N ASP A 61 4.59 -10.86 14.69
CA ASP A 61 3.70 -9.99 13.94
C ASP A 61 2.47 -10.72 13.38
N LYS A 62 2.57 -12.03 13.18
CA LYS A 62 1.42 -12.88 12.84
C LYS A 62 0.37 -12.84 13.95
N LEU A 63 0.81 -12.90 15.18
CA LEU A 63 -0.08 -12.83 16.35
C LEU A 63 -0.80 -11.49 16.42
N ALA A 64 -0.16 -10.40 16.00
CA ALA A 64 -0.76 -9.07 16.02
C ALA A 64 -1.99 -8.96 15.12
N LEU A 65 -1.99 -9.59 13.95
CA LEU A 65 -3.17 -9.60 13.06
C LEU A 65 -4.33 -10.37 13.68
N GLN A 66 -4.04 -11.53 14.26
CA GLN A 66 -5.07 -12.33 14.94
C GLN A 66 -5.62 -11.62 16.17
N GLU A 67 -4.77 -10.96 16.95
CA GLU A 67 -5.20 -10.16 18.08
C GLU A 67 -6.09 -9.00 17.67
N SER A 68 -5.78 -8.34 16.56
CA SER A 68 -6.58 -7.23 16.05
C SER A 68 -8.01 -7.67 15.73
N ILE A 69 -8.17 -8.82 15.08
CA ILE A 69 -9.49 -9.38 14.81
C ILE A 69 -10.22 -9.74 16.12
N SER A 70 -9.52 -10.34 17.07
CA SER A 70 -10.13 -10.80 18.33
C SER A 70 -10.51 -9.65 19.26
N THR A 71 -9.66 -8.63 19.35
CA THR A 71 -9.83 -7.54 20.31
C THR A 71 -10.52 -6.31 19.74
N GLY A 72 -10.56 -6.18 18.41
CA GLY A 72 -11.12 -5.00 17.76
C GLY A 72 -10.23 -3.78 17.77
N TYR A 73 -8.95 -3.91 18.15
CA TYR A 73 -8.02 -2.78 18.18
C TYR A 73 -7.31 -2.59 16.85
N THR A 74 -7.25 -1.33 16.41
CA THR A 74 -6.46 -0.87 15.28
C THR A 74 -5.01 -0.67 15.71
N PHE A 75 -4.05 -1.03 14.85
CA PHE A 75 -2.66 -0.72 15.10
C PHE A 75 -1.96 -0.28 13.82
N THR A 76 -0.85 0.43 13.99
CA THR A 76 0.00 0.90 12.90
C THR A 76 1.44 0.52 13.18
N LYS A 77 2.14 0.04 12.16
CA LYS A 77 3.58 -0.22 12.22
C LYS A 77 4.27 0.58 11.13
N ARG A 78 5.42 1.14 11.47
CA ARG A 78 6.21 1.95 10.55
C ARG A 78 7.58 1.33 10.36
N GLU A 79 8.14 1.53 9.16
CA GLU A 79 9.48 1.08 8.78
C GLU A 79 9.68 -0.41 9.08
N THR A 80 8.70 -1.21 8.69
CA THR A 80 8.70 -2.64 8.93
C THR A 80 9.21 -3.38 7.71
N GLU A 81 10.15 -4.30 7.91
CA GLU A 81 10.63 -5.18 6.86
C GLU A 81 9.68 -6.35 6.67
N VAL A 82 9.27 -6.57 5.44
CA VAL A 82 8.35 -7.62 5.06
C VAL A 82 9.00 -8.43 3.94
N VAL A 83 8.97 -9.74 4.05
CA VAL A 83 9.46 -10.65 3.01
C VAL A 83 8.30 -11.05 2.11
N LEU A 84 8.42 -10.78 0.82
CA LEU A 84 7.41 -11.13 -0.17
C LEU A 84 7.55 -12.60 -0.60
N HIS A 85 6.51 -13.14 -1.21
CA HIS A 85 6.55 -14.50 -1.74
C HIS A 85 7.69 -14.71 -2.76
N SER A 86 8.16 -13.63 -3.40
CA SER A 86 9.30 -13.65 -4.32
C SER A 86 10.66 -13.74 -3.60
N ALA A 87 10.67 -13.80 -2.27
CA ALA A 87 11.83 -13.73 -1.39
C ALA A 87 12.49 -12.34 -1.33
N GLN A 88 11.96 -11.36 -2.01
CA GLN A 88 12.42 -9.97 -1.90
C GLN A 88 11.92 -9.36 -0.59
N THR A 89 12.78 -8.60 0.08
CA THR A 89 12.43 -7.86 1.30
C THR A 89 12.13 -6.42 0.93
N ILE A 90 11.00 -5.92 1.41
CA ILE A 90 10.63 -4.51 1.26
C ILE A 90 10.39 -3.88 2.63
N THR A 91 10.54 -2.57 2.71
CA THR A 91 10.22 -1.81 3.92
C THR A 91 8.90 -1.09 3.70
N VAL A 92 7.98 -1.25 4.62
CA VAL A 92 6.62 -0.71 4.51
C VAL A 92 6.17 -0.05 5.81
N ASP A 93 5.23 0.87 5.66
CA ASP A 93 4.36 1.31 6.75
C ASP A 93 3.00 0.68 6.51
N TYR A 94 2.37 0.17 7.54
CA TYR A 94 1.02 -0.34 7.39
C TYR A 94 0.16 -0.12 8.61
N SER A 95 -1.15 -0.02 8.38
CA SER A 95 -2.18 0.06 9.42
C SER A 95 -3.14 -1.09 9.24
N VAL A 96 -3.57 -1.65 10.36
CA VAL A 96 -4.55 -2.75 10.39
C VAL A 96 -5.75 -2.29 11.20
N SER A 97 -6.92 -2.32 10.58
CA SER A 97 -8.18 -1.89 11.20
C SER A 97 -9.23 -3.00 11.08
N PRO A 98 -9.74 -3.51 12.20
CA PRO A 98 -10.88 -4.42 12.15
C PRO A 98 -12.12 -3.66 11.70
N ILE A 99 -12.82 -4.20 10.72
CA ILE A 99 -14.08 -3.65 10.21
C ILE A 99 -15.08 -4.75 9.99
N LEU A 100 -16.34 -4.39 9.74
CA LEU A 100 -17.34 -5.32 9.26
C LEU A 100 -17.41 -5.23 7.74
N HIS A 101 -17.45 -6.37 7.09
CA HIS A 101 -17.60 -6.41 5.64
C HIS A 101 -18.90 -5.68 5.23
N PRO A 102 -18.85 -4.77 4.24
CA PRO A 102 -20.04 -3.97 3.89
C PRO A 102 -21.26 -4.76 3.49
N GLU A 103 -21.09 -5.93 2.89
CA GLU A 103 -22.19 -6.76 2.42
C GLU A 103 -22.60 -7.84 3.43
N SER A 104 -21.65 -8.63 3.90
CA SER A 104 -21.92 -9.79 4.75
C SER A 104 -21.95 -9.46 6.23
N HIS A 105 -21.52 -8.29 6.64
CA HIS A 105 -21.37 -7.86 8.04
C HIS A 105 -20.51 -8.80 8.90
N THR A 106 -19.66 -9.60 8.25
CA THR A 106 -18.70 -10.47 8.93
C THR A 106 -17.44 -9.68 9.29
N PRO A 107 -16.77 -10.03 10.40
CA PRO A 107 -15.51 -9.38 10.76
C PRO A 107 -14.43 -9.59 9.69
N CYS A 108 -13.71 -8.54 9.38
CA CYS A 108 -12.57 -8.61 8.48
C CYS A 108 -11.53 -7.57 8.88
N LEU A 109 -10.33 -7.65 8.29
CA LEU A 109 -9.26 -6.70 8.51
C LEU A 109 -9.03 -5.86 7.27
N LEU A 110 -9.05 -4.55 7.45
CA LEU A 110 -8.61 -3.61 6.43
C LEU A 110 -7.14 -3.31 6.66
N ILE A 111 -6.31 -3.58 5.67
CA ILE A 111 -4.88 -3.26 5.72
C ILE A 111 -4.60 -2.16 4.72
N GLU A 112 -4.01 -1.07 5.21
CA GLU A 112 -3.48 0.02 4.41
C GLU A 112 -1.97 -0.07 4.45
N ILE A 113 -1.32 -0.21 3.30
CA ILE A 113 0.12 -0.45 3.23
C ILE A 113 0.78 0.50 2.25
N GLN A 114 1.90 1.09 2.66
CA GLN A 114 2.70 1.98 1.82
C GLN A 114 4.15 1.51 1.80
N GLY A 115 4.74 1.46 0.62
CA GLY A 115 6.14 1.14 0.48
C GLY A 115 7.02 2.28 0.95
N ARG A 116 8.03 1.93 1.75
CA ARG A 116 9.10 2.83 2.17
C ARG A 116 10.45 2.37 1.65
N ASP A 117 10.46 1.79 0.47
CA ASP A 117 11.71 1.46 -0.18
C ASP A 117 12.45 2.78 -0.46
N ARG A 118 13.55 2.98 0.27
CA ARG A 118 14.36 4.19 0.15
C ARG A 118 14.79 4.46 -1.29
N LEU A 119 15.11 3.39 -2.03
CA LEU A 119 15.55 3.53 -3.42
C LEU A 119 14.41 4.01 -4.32
N MET A 120 13.22 3.43 -4.23
CA MET A 120 12.08 3.88 -5.01
C MET A 120 11.62 5.27 -4.60
N ARG A 121 11.62 5.57 -3.31
CA ARG A 121 11.24 6.87 -2.79
C ARG A 121 12.25 7.95 -3.22
N ILE A 122 13.54 7.68 -3.09
CA ILE A 122 14.60 8.58 -3.53
C ILE A 122 14.49 8.81 -5.03
N SER A 123 14.27 7.76 -5.81
CA SER A 123 14.10 7.88 -7.26
C SER A 123 12.90 8.75 -7.63
N ARG A 124 11.77 8.63 -6.94
CA ARG A 124 10.60 9.49 -7.16
C ARG A 124 10.88 10.93 -6.76
N GLU A 125 11.49 11.14 -5.60
CA GLU A 125 11.87 12.46 -5.12
C GLU A 125 12.89 13.09 -6.04
N GLU A 126 13.88 12.34 -6.49
CA GLU A 126 14.87 12.79 -7.48
C GLU A 126 14.22 13.19 -8.80
N GLN A 127 13.27 12.44 -9.30
CA GLN A 127 12.54 12.77 -10.52
C GLN A 127 11.78 14.08 -10.37
N ILE A 128 11.09 14.28 -9.24
CA ILE A 128 10.38 15.53 -8.96
C ILE A 128 11.33 16.69 -8.83
N ILE A 129 12.41 16.53 -8.06
CA ILE A 129 13.43 17.54 -7.85
C ILE A 129 14.13 17.87 -9.18
N SER A 130 14.51 16.86 -9.96
CA SER A 130 15.12 17.04 -11.27
C SER A 130 14.25 17.85 -12.22
N LYS A 131 12.95 17.58 -12.27
CA LYS A 131 12.01 18.39 -13.06
C LYS A 131 11.94 19.82 -12.58
N GLN A 132 11.89 20.03 -11.26
CA GLN A 132 11.88 21.38 -10.69
C GLN A 132 13.21 22.12 -10.94
N GLU A 133 14.34 21.45 -10.80
CA GLU A 133 15.65 22.02 -11.06
C GLU A 133 15.82 22.40 -12.53
N THR A 134 15.40 21.54 -13.45
CA THR A 134 15.42 21.84 -14.88
C THR A 134 14.62 23.10 -15.18
N THR A 135 13.43 23.23 -14.60
CA THR A 135 12.61 24.43 -14.76
C THR A 135 13.30 25.65 -14.17
N ARG A 136 13.90 25.53 -13.00
CA ARG A 136 14.64 26.62 -12.36
C ARG A 136 15.85 27.05 -13.19
N GLU A 137 16.60 26.09 -13.71
CA GLU A 137 17.76 26.36 -14.57
C GLU A 137 17.36 27.05 -15.86
N LEU A 138 16.25 26.63 -16.48
CA LEU A 138 15.71 27.31 -17.65
C LEU A 138 15.36 28.76 -17.35
N VAL A 139 14.68 29.01 -16.24
CA VAL A 139 14.33 30.38 -15.81
C VAL A 139 15.56 31.19 -15.51
N ARG A 140 16.54 30.63 -14.82
CA ARG A 140 17.82 31.29 -14.54
C ARG A 140 18.60 31.62 -15.81
N GLY A 141 18.64 30.66 -16.76
CA GLY A 141 19.28 30.86 -18.04
C GLY A 141 18.65 31.99 -18.83
N MET A 142 17.34 32.06 -18.84
CA MET A 142 16.59 33.15 -19.47
C MET A 142 16.86 34.48 -18.79
N ALA A 143 16.90 34.50 -17.47
CA ALA A 143 17.22 35.72 -16.69
C ALA A 143 18.65 36.19 -16.94
N HIS A 144 19.62 35.29 -17.07
CA HIS A 144 21.02 35.61 -17.40
C HIS A 144 21.17 36.18 -18.81
N GLU A 145 20.48 35.60 -19.79
CA GLU A 145 20.48 36.11 -21.16
C GLU A 145 19.89 37.51 -21.24
N ILE A 146 18.82 37.76 -20.48
CA ILE A 146 18.22 39.10 -20.42
C ILE A 146 19.15 40.13 -19.77
N LYS A 147 19.94 39.74 -18.78
CA LYS A 147 20.87 40.64 -18.11
C LYS A 147 22.14 40.93 -18.91
N ASN A 148 22.48 40.05 -19.82
CA ASN A 148 23.65 40.20 -20.67
C ASN A 148 23.29 40.82 -22.02
#